data_23c0f9dd136cc7ca613eaa16c2be9b72
#
_entry.id   23c0f9dd136cc7ca613eaa16c2be9b72
#
_cell.length_a   1.000
_cell.length_b   1.000
_cell.length_c   1.000
_cell.angle_alpha   90.00
_cell.angle_beta   90.00
_cell.angle_gamma   90.00
#
_symmetry.space_group_name_H-M   'P 1'
#
loop_
_entity.id
_entity.type
_entity.pdbx_description
1 polymer ?
#
loop_
_entity_poly.entity_id
_entity_poly.type
_entity_poly.pdbx_seq_one_letter_code
_entity_poly.pdbx_strand_id
1 'polypeptide(L)'
;MELRHLRYFVAVAEELHFGRAAQRLLIAQQSLSRQIRDLEAEIGVDLFHRTKRTIRLTEAGQVFLTEARKTLQQAEHAILLAQQTGRGEIGKFAIGFTGPALNTVLPKVVRRFKERHPNIELGLERLQTNEQVEALRSQQIQAGLLHPPIDDDFLMLEVIHREGLVAVLPDSHRLVQSESISISELAHESFIFYPRHVGPVLYNRILGLCQQAGFSPRIVQEVVPQQTILGLVAAEIGVSLLHASASSVAPAGVILRPLLEPTPELELAVAWNPETTNPVLPAFLAIVRDVTCQL
;
A
#
# COMPACT_ATOMS: atom_id res chain seq x y z
N MET A 1 -32.85 9.22 25.38
CA MET A 1 -31.56 9.43 26.13
C MET A 1 -30.47 9.93 25.18
N GLU A 2 -29.65 10.91 25.57
CA GLU A 2 -28.57 11.48 24.78
C GLU A 2 -27.26 11.42 25.58
N LEU A 3 -26.09 11.47 24.90
CA LEU A 3 -24.77 11.43 25.57
C LEU A 3 -24.59 12.54 26.63
N ARG A 4 -25.25 13.70 26.46
CA ARG A 4 -25.19 14.75 27.45
C ARG A 4 -25.84 14.33 28.78
N HIS A 5 -26.93 13.54 28.75
CA HIS A 5 -27.58 13.02 29.97
C HIS A 5 -26.64 12.08 30.72
N LEU A 6 -25.87 11.25 30.01
CA LEU A 6 -24.86 10.40 30.62
C LEU A 6 -23.74 11.22 31.30
N ARG A 7 -23.24 12.28 30.64
CA ARG A 7 -22.23 13.18 31.17
C ARG A 7 -22.76 13.87 32.45
N TYR A 8 -23.99 14.34 32.46
CA TYR A 8 -24.63 14.98 33.59
C TYR A 8 -24.80 14.01 34.74
N PHE A 9 -25.26 12.80 34.48
CA PHE A 9 -25.40 11.76 35.49
C PHE A 9 -24.05 11.39 36.14
N VAL A 10 -23.02 11.13 35.30
CA VAL A 10 -21.67 10.81 35.81
C VAL A 10 -21.12 11.94 36.70
N ALA A 11 -21.26 13.19 36.27
CA ALA A 11 -20.81 14.32 37.05
C ALA A 11 -21.52 14.41 38.44
N VAL A 12 -22.84 14.18 38.50
CA VAL A 12 -23.58 14.15 39.75
C VAL A 12 -23.20 12.96 40.63
N ALA A 13 -22.96 11.79 39.97
CA ALA A 13 -22.55 10.57 40.71
C ALA A 13 -21.14 10.68 41.31
N GLU A 14 -20.23 11.39 40.68
CA GLU A 14 -18.87 11.63 41.17
C GLU A 14 -18.84 12.70 42.29
N GLU A 15 -19.58 13.76 42.09
CA GLU A 15 -19.62 14.86 43.06
C GLU A 15 -20.53 14.58 44.28
N LEU A 16 -21.50 13.69 44.13
CA LEU A 16 -22.59 13.45 45.11
C LEU A 16 -23.23 14.77 45.59
N HIS A 17 -23.21 15.78 44.72
CA HIS A 17 -23.70 17.12 45.00
C HIS A 17 -24.08 17.88 43.74
N PHE A 18 -25.36 18.16 43.51
CA PHE A 18 -25.84 18.85 42.32
C PHE A 18 -25.21 20.22 42.06
N GLY A 19 -24.96 21.01 43.11
CA GLY A 19 -24.35 22.33 42.96
C GLY A 19 -22.91 22.24 42.44
N ARG A 20 -22.07 21.35 43.00
CA ARG A 20 -20.70 21.13 42.51
C ARG A 20 -20.66 20.56 41.09
N ALA A 21 -21.51 19.58 40.83
CA ALA A 21 -21.63 19.02 39.50
C ALA A 21 -22.07 20.08 38.49
N ALA A 22 -23.02 20.93 38.80
CA ALA A 22 -23.46 22.02 37.93
C ALA A 22 -22.35 23.04 37.64
N GLN A 23 -21.56 23.41 38.70
CA GLN A 23 -20.39 24.27 38.53
C GLN A 23 -19.33 23.63 37.60
N ARG A 24 -19.02 22.34 37.80
CA ARG A 24 -18.08 21.60 36.94
C ARG A 24 -18.56 21.56 35.46
N LEU A 25 -19.87 21.43 35.27
CA LEU A 25 -20.48 21.37 33.95
C LEU A 25 -20.78 22.75 33.33
N LEU A 26 -20.55 23.84 34.07
CA LEU A 26 -20.84 25.22 33.68
C LEU A 26 -22.32 25.43 33.28
N ILE A 27 -23.24 24.83 34.05
CA ILE A 27 -24.70 24.95 33.84
C ILE A 27 -25.42 25.33 35.15
N ALA A 28 -26.66 25.79 35.03
CA ALA A 28 -27.48 26.04 36.19
C ALA A 28 -27.89 24.75 36.93
N GLN A 29 -27.79 24.72 38.26
CA GLN A 29 -28.15 23.57 39.09
C GLN A 29 -29.58 23.10 38.87
N GLN A 30 -30.53 24.04 38.67
CA GLN A 30 -31.94 23.69 38.41
C GLN A 30 -32.08 22.92 37.08
N SER A 31 -31.34 23.33 36.02
CA SER A 31 -31.31 22.66 34.76
C SER A 31 -30.75 21.25 34.91
N LEU A 32 -29.60 21.10 35.58
CA LEU A 32 -29.01 19.78 35.83
C LEU A 32 -29.97 18.86 36.59
N SER A 33 -30.60 19.37 37.65
CA SER A 33 -31.55 18.58 38.43
C SER A 33 -32.77 18.13 37.62
N ARG A 34 -33.23 18.96 36.68
CA ARG A 34 -34.32 18.60 35.76
C ARG A 34 -33.88 17.52 34.80
N GLN A 35 -32.72 17.67 34.15
CA GLN A 35 -32.18 16.69 33.21
C GLN A 35 -31.96 15.30 33.82
N ILE A 36 -31.54 15.24 35.11
CA ILE A 36 -31.40 13.97 35.81
C ILE A 36 -32.75 13.35 36.11
N ARG A 37 -33.79 14.14 36.49
CA ARG A 37 -35.14 13.62 36.68
C ARG A 37 -35.76 13.09 35.40
N ASP A 38 -35.54 13.82 34.28
CA ASP A 38 -36.04 13.43 32.99
C ASP A 38 -35.36 12.10 32.55
N LEU A 39 -34.06 11.93 32.84
CA LEU A 39 -33.32 10.68 32.60
C LEU A 39 -33.86 9.52 33.44
N GLU A 40 -34.08 9.72 34.76
CA GLU A 40 -34.66 8.71 35.66
C GLU A 40 -36.07 8.30 35.22
N ALA A 41 -36.88 9.26 34.78
CA ALA A 41 -38.22 9.01 34.25
C ALA A 41 -38.18 8.21 32.92
N GLU A 42 -37.22 8.49 32.04
CA GLU A 42 -37.04 7.78 30.78
C GLU A 42 -36.56 6.34 31.02
N ILE A 43 -35.66 6.11 31.98
CA ILE A 43 -35.16 4.78 32.36
C ILE A 43 -36.17 3.99 33.15
N GLY A 44 -37.05 4.70 33.87
CA GLY A 44 -38.11 4.10 34.69
C GLY A 44 -37.68 3.67 36.07
N VAL A 45 -36.47 4.09 36.54
CA VAL A 45 -35.95 3.81 37.87
C VAL A 45 -35.18 5.00 38.43
N ASP A 46 -35.24 5.19 39.74
CA ASP A 46 -34.42 6.20 40.42
C ASP A 46 -32.95 5.77 40.45
N LEU A 47 -32.06 6.65 40.04
CA LEU A 47 -30.61 6.45 40.04
C LEU A 47 -29.96 7.04 41.30
N PHE A 48 -30.63 8.01 41.93
CA PHE A 48 -30.18 8.66 43.15
C PHE A 48 -31.18 8.59 44.30
N HIS A 49 -30.71 8.21 45.49
CA HIS A 49 -31.43 8.48 46.71
C HIS A 49 -31.22 9.95 47.09
N ARG A 50 -32.30 10.73 47.18
CA ARG A 50 -32.28 12.16 47.52
C ARG A 50 -32.94 12.37 48.88
N THR A 51 -32.15 12.82 49.82
CA THR A 51 -32.66 13.32 51.12
C THR A 51 -32.39 14.82 51.21
N LYS A 52 -32.96 15.49 52.22
CA LYS A 52 -32.70 16.94 52.40
C LYS A 52 -31.21 17.29 52.67
N ARG A 53 -30.37 16.30 52.99
CA ARG A 53 -28.98 16.54 53.37
C ARG A 53 -27.94 15.70 52.57
N THR A 54 -28.33 14.65 51.92
CA THR A 54 -27.40 13.74 51.26
C THR A 54 -27.93 13.24 49.92
N ILE A 55 -27.03 13.03 48.99
CA ILE A 55 -27.26 12.36 47.71
C ILE A 55 -26.39 11.11 47.67
N ARG A 56 -26.96 9.97 47.33
CA ARG A 56 -26.24 8.70 47.18
C ARG A 56 -26.80 7.99 45.96
N LEU A 57 -25.98 7.19 45.31
CA LEU A 57 -26.45 6.31 44.25
C LEU A 57 -27.36 5.20 44.78
N THR A 58 -28.38 4.84 44.05
CA THR A 58 -29.11 3.58 44.23
C THR A 58 -28.27 2.42 43.68
N GLU A 59 -28.68 1.17 43.92
CA GLU A 59 -28.05 0.01 43.26
C GLU A 59 -28.15 0.13 41.71
N ALA A 60 -29.33 0.54 41.19
CA ALA A 60 -29.51 0.83 39.77
C ALA A 60 -28.57 1.96 39.30
N GLY A 61 -28.42 3.02 40.11
CA GLY A 61 -27.48 4.11 39.84
C GLY A 61 -26.04 3.66 39.81
N GLN A 62 -25.63 2.71 40.67
CA GLN A 62 -24.25 2.17 40.65
C GLN A 62 -23.98 1.35 39.36
N VAL A 63 -24.90 0.50 38.95
CA VAL A 63 -24.83 -0.25 37.68
C VAL A 63 -24.80 0.72 36.54
N PHE A 64 -25.72 1.67 36.50
CA PHE A 64 -25.83 2.65 35.43
C PHE A 64 -24.58 3.54 35.33
N LEU A 65 -23.91 3.88 36.44
CA LEU A 65 -22.66 4.63 36.44
C LEU A 65 -21.54 3.88 35.63
N THR A 66 -21.45 2.59 35.87
CA THR A 66 -20.46 1.75 35.17
C THR A 66 -20.73 1.73 33.69
N GLU A 67 -21.96 1.54 33.27
CA GLU A 67 -22.31 1.45 31.83
C GLU A 67 -22.31 2.82 31.13
N ALA A 68 -22.71 3.89 31.84
CA ALA A 68 -22.62 5.26 31.33
C ALA A 68 -21.18 5.67 31.02
N ARG A 69 -20.22 5.32 31.89
CA ARG A 69 -18.79 5.56 31.65
C ARG A 69 -18.29 4.81 30.42
N LYS A 70 -18.61 3.53 30.25
CA LYS A 70 -18.24 2.74 29.08
C LYS A 70 -18.80 3.35 27.79
N THR A 71 -20.06 3.79 27.82
CA THR A 71 -20.71 4.40 26.66
C THR A 71 -20.02 5.72 26.27
N LEU A 72 -19.68 6.56 27.23
CA LEU A 72 -18.95 7.80 26.96
C LEU A 72 -17.55 7.53 26.41
N GLN A 73 -16.82 6.58 26.97
CA GLN A 73 -15.52 6.15 26.46
C GLN A 73 -15.63 5.62 25.02
N GLN A 74 -16.66 4.84 24.71
CA GLN A 74 -16.86 4.33 23.34
C GLN A 74 -17.15 5.46 22.35
N ALA A 75 -17.92 6.47 22.75
CA ALA A 75 -18.16 7.64 21.92
C ALA A 75 -16.87 8.45 21.66
N GLU A 76 -16.03 8.65 22.65
CA GLU A 76 -14.72 9.30 22.51
C GLU A 76 -13.78 8.49 21.62
N HIS A 77 -13.75 7.17 21.80
CA HIS A 77 -12.96 6.27 20.95
C HIS A 77 -13.40 6.32 19.47
N ALA A 78 -14.71 6.38 19.20
CA ALA A 78 -15.22 6.51 17.84
C ALA A 78 -14.76 7.82 17.18
N ILE A 79 -14.77 8.93 17.92
CA ILE A 79 -14.25 10.23 17.44
C ILE A 79 -12.76 10.13 17.11
N LEU A 80 -11.97 9.54 18.02
CA LEU A 80 -10.53 9.36 17.83
C LEU A 80 -10.22 8.55 16.57
N LEU A 81 -10.89 7.39 16.39
CA LEU A 81 -10.71 6.55 15.21
C LEU A 81 -11.07 7.30 13.92
N ALA A 82 -12.18 8.05 13.91
CA ALA A 82 -12.55 8.84 12.74
C ALA A 82 -11.50 9.91 12.41
N GLN A 83 -10.94 10.58 13.42
CA GLN A 83 -9.87 11.55 13.23
C GLN A 83 -8.56 10.91 12.75
N GLN A 84 -8.17 9.76 13.29
CA GLN A 84 -6.99 9.02 12.86
C GLN A 84 -7.12 8.53 11.43
N THR A 85 -8.30 8.01 11.05
CA THR A 85 -8.59 7.60 9.67
C THR A 85 -8.50 8.81 8.72
N GLY A 86 -9.10 9.94 9.09
CA GLY A 86 -9.05 11.16 8.29
C GLY A 86 -7.65 11.74 8.11
N ARG A 87 -6.72 11.46 9.03
CA ARG A 87 -5.30 11.83 8.94
C ARG A 87 -4.43 10.75 8.29
N GLY A 88 -4.99 9.62 7.89
CA GLY A 88 -4.23 8.51 7.32
C GLY A 88 -3.29 7.81 8.31
N GLU A 89 -3.57 7.89 9.59
CA GLU A 89 -2.80 7.20 10.65
C GLU A 89 -3.21 5.73 10.78
N ILE A 90 -4.44 5.41 10.40
CA ILE A 90 -5.01 4.06 10.31
C ILE A 90 -5.81 3.92 9.02
N GLY A 91 -5.91 2.72 8.49
CA GLY A 91 -6.69 2.42 7.28
C GLY A 91 -6.03 1.36 6.42
N LYS A 92 -6.45 1.33 5.15
CA LYS A 92 -5.93 0.40 4.13
C LYS A 92 -5.30 1.18 2.98
N PHE A 93 -4.21 0.64 2.43
CA PHE A 93 -3.52 1.18 1.27
C PHE A 93 -3.05 0.02 0.38
N ALA A 94 -3.56 -0.07 -0.83
CA ALA A 94 -3.22 -1.13 -1.77
C ALA A 94 -2.28 -0.61 -2.86
N ILE A 95 -1.26 -1.40 -3.19
CA ILE A 95 -0.23 -1.10 -4.17
C ILE A 95 -0.22 -2.21 -5.21
N GLY A 96 -0.39 -1.84 -6.48
CA GLY A 96 -0.09 -2.71 -7.61
C GLY A 96 1.41 -2.71 -7.93
N PHE A 97 1.96 -3.84 -8.35
CA PHE A 97 3.36 -3.90 -8.74
C PHE A 97 3.65 -4.95 -9.80
N THR A 98 4.64 -4.66 -10.64
CA THR A 98 5.20 -5.61 -11.62
C THR A 98 6.34 -6.45 -11.01
N GLY A 99 6.70 -7.55 -11.67
CA GLY A 99 7.83 -8.40 -11.22
C GLY A 99 9.14 -7.64 -11.03
N PRO A 100 9.61 -6.82 -11.99
CA PRO A 100 10.82 -6.01 -11.83
C PRO A 100 10.77 -5.04 -10.66
N ALA A 101 9.61 -4.42 -10.38
CA ALA A 101 9.45 -3.54 -9.23
C ALA A 101 9.71 -4.27 -7.90
N LEU A 102 9.30 -5.55 -7.80
CA LEU A 102 9.58 -6.40 -6.63
C LEU A 102 11.09 -6.66 -6.45
N ASN A 103 11.84 -6.72 -7.53
CA ASN A 103 13.28 -6.99 -7.50
C ASN A 103 14.14 -5.75 -7.23
N THR A 104 13.55 -4.54 -7.29
CA THR A 104 14.26 -3.26 -7.20
C THR A 104 13.78 -2.40 -6.04
N VAL A 105 12.70 -1.67 -6.26
CA VAL A 105 12.23 -0.56 -5.40
C VAL A 105 11.29 -1.03 -4.29
N LEU A 106 10.34 -1.94 -4.61
CA LEU A 106 9.23 -2.29 -3.75
C LEU A 106 9.65 -2.78 -2.34
N PRO A 107 10.65 -3.67 -2.17
CA PRO A 107 11.00 -4.15 -0.83
C PRO A 107 11.47 -3.03 0.11
N LYS A 108 12.26 -2.08 -0.42
CA LYS A 108 12.74 -0.95 0.35
C LYS A 108 11.61 0.02 0.71
N VAL A 109 10.70 0.27 -0.24
CA VAL A 109 9.51 1.12 -0.04
C VAL A 109 8.58 0.50 1.02
N VAL A 110 8.25 -0.78 0.88
CA VAL A 110 7.37 -1.50 1.83
C VAL A 110 7.95 -1.49 3.23
N ARG A 111 9.25 -1.79 3.37
CA ARG A 111 9.92 -1.75 4.67
C ARG A 111 9.82 -0.36 5.30
N ARG A 112 10.22 0.69 4.58
CA ARG A 112 10.19 2.07 5.06
C ARG A 112 8.77 2.54 5.39
N PHE A 113 7.79 2.11 4.57
CA PHE A 113 6.39 2.42 4.80
C PHE A 113 5.87 1.78 6.09
N LYS A 114 6.14 0.50 6.32
CA LYS A 114 5.73 -0.21 7.55
C LYS A 114 6.39 0.35 8.81
N GLU A 115 7.64 0.78 8.72
CA GLU A 115 8.36 1.44 9.83
C GLU A 115 7.70 2.78 10.22
N ARG A 116 7.26 3.58 9.22
CA ARG A 116 6.65 4.91 9.46
C ARG A 116 5.14 4.86 9.72
N HIS A 117 4.45 3.87 9.17
CA HIS A 117 2.99 3.72 9.23
C HIS A 117 2.59 2.31 9.66
N PRO A 118 2.92 1.87 10.90
CA PRO A 118 2.69 0.49 11.36
C PRO A 118 1.22 0.11 11.44
N ASN A 119 0.31 1.09 11.62
CA ASN A 119 -1.12 0.87 11.78
C ASN A 119 -1.90 0.88 10.44
N ILE A 120 -1.20 1.04 9.29
CA ILE A 120 -1.83 0.96 7.98
C ILE A 120 -1.73 -0.48 7.47
N GLU A 121 -2.87 -1.05 7.13
CA GLU A 121 -2.95 -2.32 6.43
C GLU A 121 -2.52 -2.13 4.98
N LEU A 122 -1.36 -2.70 4.62
CA LEU A 122 -0.79 -2.61 3.28
C LEU A 122 -1.18 -3.83 2.45
N GLY A 123 -1.96 -3.62 1.39
CA GLY A 123 -2.25 -4.60 0.34
C GLY A 123 -1.17 -4.55 -0.75
N LEU A 124 -0.69 -5.71 -1.20
CA LEU A 124 0.29 -5.83 -2.28
C LEU A 124 -0.29 -6.73 -3.36
N GLU A 125 -0.55 -6.17 -4.55
CA GLU A 125 -1.17 -6.87 -5.66
C GLU A 125 -0.21 -6.97 -6.85
N ARG A 126 0.13 -8.21 -7.25
CA ARG A 126 0.97 -8.41 -8.42
C ARG A 126 0.11 -8.32 -9.68
N LEU A 127 0.25 -7.22 -10.39
CA LEU A 127 -0.53 -6.88 -11.58
C LEU A 127 0.40 -6.46 -12.73
N GLN A 128 0.03 -6.80 -13.97
CA GLN A 128 0.69 -6.25 -15.14
C GLN A 128 0.34 -4.76 -15.32
N THR A 129 1.12 -4.02 -16.10
CA THR A 129 0.93 -2.57 -16.31
C THR A 129 -0.51 -2.21 -16.67
N ASN A 130 -1.12 -2.92 -17.63
CA ASN A 130 -2.49 -2.64 -18.07
C ASN A 130 -3.52 -2.94 -16.98
N GLU A 131 -3.34 -4.02 -16.22
CA GLU A 131 -4.20 -4.36 -15.08
C GLU A 131 -4.10 -3.31 -13.97
N GLN A 132 -2.89 -2.76 -13.74
CA GLN A 132 -2.69 -1.68 -12.78
C GLN A 132 -3.41 -0.39 -13.21
N VAL A 133 -3.40 -0.05 -14.50
CA VAL A 133 -4.13 1.12 -15.03
C VAL A 133 -5.62 1.01 -14.73
N GLU A 134 -6.24 -0.14 -15.00
CA GLU A 134 -7.65 -0.38 -14.67
C GLU A 134 -7.93 -0.37 -13.17
N ALA A 135 -7.05 -0.97 -12.37
CA ALA A 135 -7.18 -1.01 -10.92
C ALA A 135 -6.99 0.38 -10.28
N LEU A 136 -6.14 1.25 -10.85
CA LEU A 136 -6.00 2.66 -10.43
C LEU A 136 -7.23 3.48 -10.79
N ARG A 137 -7.79 3.30 -11.99
CA ARG A 137 -9.03 3.97 -12.43
C ARG A 137 -10.21 3.59 -11.54
N SER A 138 -10.36 2.31 -11.23
CA SER A 138 -11.42 1.81 -10.34
C SER A 138 -11.15 2.04 -8.85
N GLN A 139 -10.01 2.63 -8.50
CA GLN A 139 -9.54 2.85 -7.12
C GLN A 139 -9.40 1.55 -6.28
N GLN A 140 -9.30 0.41 -6.94
CA GLN A 140 -8.99 -0.86 -6.29
C GLN A 140 -7.60 -0.83 -5.65
N ILE A 141 -6.62 -0.22 -6.33
CA ILE A 141 -5.32 0.12 -5.78
C ILE A 141 -5.15 1.65 -5.74
N GLN A 142 -4.36 2.16 -4.80
CA GLN A 142 -4.12 3.59 -4.63
C GLN A 142 -2.82 4.07 -5.29
N ALA A 143 -1.88 3.16 -5.48
CA ALA A 143 -0.65 3.41 -6.23
C ALA A 143 -0.25 2.19 -7.04
N GLY A 144 0.41 2.40 -8.17
CA GLY A 144 0.95 1.34 -9.02
C GLY A 144 2.44 1.54 -9.27
N LEU A 145 3.23 0.46 -9.23
CA LEU A 145 4.62 0.44 -9.67
C LEU A 145 4.67 -0.30 -11.01
N LEU A 146 4.70 0.46 -12.09
CA LEU A 146 4.47 -0.02 -13.45
C LEU A 146 5.50 0.51 -14.45
N HIS A 147 5.46 -0.03 -15.67
CA HIS A 147 6.41 0.36 -16.75
C HIS A 147 5.71 1.21 -17.81
N PRO A 148 6.10 2.49 -17.96
CA PRO A 148 5.61 3.34 -19.05
C PRO A 148 6.18 2.88 -20.43
N PRO A 149 5.56 3.35 -21.54
CA PRO A 149 4.40 4.24 -21.60
C PRO A 149 3.10 3.52 -21.24
N ILE A 150 2.16 4.26 -20.67
CA ILE A 150 0.77 3.84 -20.52
C ILE A 150 -0.11 4.68 -21.44
N ASP A 151 -1.16 4.08 -21.96
CA ASP A 151 -2.17 4.77 -22.78
C ASP A 151 -3.26 5.34 -21.87
N ASP A 152 -2.87 6.33 -21.03
CA ASP A 152 -3.75 6.94 -20.04
C ASP A 152 -3.26 8.33 -19.65
N ASP A 153 -3.96 9.36 -20.14
CA ASP A 153 -3.64 10.77 -19.85
C ASP A 153 -4.19 11.25 -18.49
N PHE A 154 -5.04 10.46 -17.85
CA PHE A 154 -5.67 10.83 -16.57
C PHE A 154 -4.81 10.49 -15.36
N LEU A 155 -4.08 9.40 -15.43
CA LEU A 155 -3.22 8.97 -14.33
C LEU A 155 -1.95 9.84 -14.24
N MET A 156 -1.60 10.20 -13.01
CA MET A 156 -0.30 10.83 -12.75
C MET A 156 0.81 9.78 -12.73
N LEU A 157 1.95 10.14 -13.32
CA LEU A 157 3.13 9.28 -13.43
C LEU A 157 4.39 10.03 -12.96
N GLU A 158 5.24 9.33 -12.22
CA GLU A 158 6.58 9.79 -11.84
C GLU A 158 7.58 8.64 -12.04
N VAL A 159 8.59 8.83 -12.92
CA VAL A 159 9.65 7.84 -13.13
C VAL A 159 10.53 7.78 -11.89
N ILE A 160 10.70 6.60 -11.32
CA ILE A 160 11.38 6.38 -10.05
C ILE A 160 12.63 5.50 -10.15
N HIS A 161 12.80 4.79 -11.26
CA HIS A 161 13.99 3.96 -11.50
C HIS A 161 14.18 3.74 -13.00
N ARG A 162 15.44 3.61 -13.43
CA ARG A 162 15.83 3.23 -14.79
C ARG A 162 16.85 2.13 -14.73
N GLU A 163 16.71 1.16 -15.59
CA GLU A 163 17.67 0.07 -15.74
C GLU A 163 17.80 -0.38 -17.17
N GLY A 164 18.98 -0.90 -17.54
CA GLY A 164 19.23 -1.48 -18.84
C GLY A 164 18.81 -2.94 -18.95
N LEU A 165 19.08 -3.52 -20.11
CA LEU A 165 18.92 -4.95 -20.38
C LEU A 165 20.25 -5.69 -20.17
N VAL A 166 20.13 -6.95 -19.76
CA VAL A 166 21.24 -7.89 -19.66
C VAL A 166 20.90 -9.17 -20.38
N ALA A 167 21.91 -9.84 -20.92
CA ALA A 167 21.78 -11.19 -21.45
C ALA A 167 21.67 -12.19 -20.31
N VAL A 168 20.76 -13.14 -20.44
CA VAL A 168 20.51 -14.23 -19.51
C VAL A 168 20.88 -15.54 -20.20
N LEU A 169 21.90 -16.20 -19.69
CA LEU A 169 22.54 -17.36 -20.28
C LEU A 169 22.51 -18.55 -19.32
N PRO A 170 22.41 -19.79 -19.80
CA PRO A 170 22.71 -20.96 -18.98
C PRO A 170 24.21 -20.91 -18.56
N ASP A 171 24.55 -21.46 -17.41
CA ASP A 171 25.93 -21.45 -16.90
C ASP A 171 26.92 -22.27 -17.73
N SER A 172 26.45 -23.21 -18.52
CA SER A 172 27.19 -23.98 -19.51
C SER A 172 27.51 -23.23 -20.82
N HIS A 173 26.90 -22.04 -21.01
CA HIS A 173 27.00 -21.31 -22.26
C HIS A 173 28.41 -20.76 -22.52
N ARG A 174 28.90 -20.83 -23.78
CA ARG A 174 30.26 -20.39 -24.21
C ARG A 174 30.59 -18.94 -23.82
N LEU A 175 29.59 -18.05 -23.76
CA LEU A 175 29.77 -16.63 -23.47
C LEU A 175 29.83 -16.28 -21.96
N VAL A 176 29.66 -17.24 -21.06
CA VAL A 176 29.67 -16.95 -19.61
C VAL A 176 31.04 -16.54 -19.08
N GLN A 177 32.12 -16.83 -19.83
CA GLN A 177 33.48 -16.44 -19.49
C GLN A 177 33.78 -14.96 -19.81
N SER A 178 32.97 -14.32 -20.66
CA SER A 178 33.13 -12.91 -21.02
C SER A 178 32.51 -12.03 -19.92
N GLU A 179 33.13 -10.91 -19.60
CA GLU A 179 32.59 -9.91 -18.64
C GLU A 179 31.37 -9.19 -19.22
N SER A 180 31.34 -8.98 -20.54
CA SER A 180 30.24 -8.42 -21.32
C SER A 180 30.22 -9.07 -22.69
N ILE A 181 29.07 -9.06 -23.34
CA ILE A 181 28.86 -9.72 -24.64
C ILE A 181 28.20 -8.79 -25.64
N SER A 182 28.54 -8.97 -26.95
CA SER A 182 27.82 -8.31 -28.02
C SER A 182 26.50 -9.05 -28.28
N ILE A 183 25.43 -8.31 -28.53
CA ILE A 183 24.12 -8.90 -28.87
C ILE A 183 24.20 -9.73 -30.15
N SER A 184 25.10 -9.37 -31.06
CA SER A 184 25.35 -10.12 -32.30
C SER A 184 25.87 -11.54 -32.06
N GLU A 185 26.55 -11.80 -30.90
CA GLU A 185 27.02 -13.13 -30.53
C GLU A 185 25.88 -14.08 -30.16
N LEU A 186 24.67 -13.55 -29.95
CA LEU A 186 23.44 -14.31 -29.68
C LEU A 186 22.63 -14.62 -30.94
N ALA A 187 23.11 -14.23 -32.14
CA ALA A 187 22.34 -14.32 -33.39
C ALA A 187 21.87 -15.75 -33.74
N HIS A 188 22.60 -16.77 -33.29
CA HIS A 188 22.30 -18.18 -33.59
C HIS A 188 21.61 -18.90 -32.42
N GLU A 189 21.37 -18.21 -31.32
CA GLU A 189 20.75 -18.81 -30.14
C GLU A 189 19.22 -18.88 -30.22
N SER A 190 18.62 -19.78 -29.49
CA SER A 190 17.18 -19.83 -29.27
C SER A 190 16.79 -18.84 -28.18
N PHE A 191 15.74 -18.05 -28.42
CA PHE A 191 15.32 -17.03 -27.48
C PHE A 191 14.04 -17.41 -26.75
N ILE A 192 13.99 -17.07 -25.45
CA ILE A 192 12.81 -17.13 -24.59
C ILE A 192 12.40 -15.69 -24.31
N PHE A 193 11.18 -15.31 -24.65
CA PHE A 193 10.65 -13.95 -24.55
C PHE A 193 9.47 -13.86 -23.59
N TYR A 194 9.16 -12.63 -23.18
CA TYR A 194 7.80 -12.32 -22.71
C TYR A 194 6.83 -12.32 -23.89
N PRO A 195 5.58 -12.78 -23.70
CA PRO A 195 4.56 -12.60 -24.71
C PRO A 195 4.33 -11.12 -25.05
N ARG A 196 4.21 -10.81 -26.32
CA ARG A 196 4.06 -9.43 -26.79
C ARG A 196 2.87 -8.71 -26.17
N HIS A 197 1.75 -9.41 -25.95
CA HIS A 197 0.53 -8.83 -25.35
C HIS A 197 0.68 -8.49 -23.86
N VAL A 198 1.64 -9.10 -23.15
CA VAL A 198 1.92 -8.83 -21.74
C VAL A 198 2.90 -7.67 -21.56
N GLY A 199 3.95 -7.63 -22.41
CA GLY A 199 5.00 -6.62 -22.31
C GLY A 199 5.39 -6.05 -23.67
N PRO A 200 4.49 -5.34 -24.39
CA PRO A 200 4.76 -4.89 -25.76
C PRO A 200 5.99 -3.97 -25.85
N VAL A 201 6.23 -3.15 -24.86
CA VAL A 201 7.37 -2.23 -24.83
C VAL A 201 8.69 -3.01 -24.76
N LEU A 202 8.82 -3.92 -23.79
CA LEU A 202 10.01 -4.74 -23.64
C LEU A 202 10.24 -5.63 -24.86
N TYR A 203 9.18 -6.30 -25.34
CA TYR A 203 9.24 -7.14 -26.54
C TYR A 203 9.79 -6.38 -27.75
N ASN A 204 9.21 -5.23 -28.06
CA ASN A 204 9.61 -4.43 -29.21
C ASN A 204 11.04 -3.86 -29.04
N ARG A 205 11.46 -3.50 -27.84
CA ARG A 205 12.82 -3.03 -27.55
C ARG A 205 13.86 -4.12 -27.76
N ILE A 206 13.61 -5.34 -27.28
CA ILE A 206 14.49 -6.49 -27.49
C ILE A 206 14.57 -6.83 -28.99
N LEU A 207 13.43 -6.87 -29.67
CA LEU A 207 13.40 -7.14 -31.11
C LEU A 207 14.19 -6.08 -31.88
N GLY A 208 14.02 -4.80 -31.55
CA GLY A 208 14.76 -3.69 -32.14
C GLY A 208 16.28 -3.80 -31.96
N LEU A 209 16.74 -4.19 -30.77
CA LEU A 209 18.17 -4.44 -30.52
C LEU A 209 18.72 -5.57 -31.43
N CYS A 210 17.99 -6.67 -31.51
CA CYS A 210 18.42 -7.79 -32.40
C CYS A 210 18.48 -7.36 -33.87
N GLN A 211 17.49 -6.59 -34.32
CA GLN A 211 17.47 -6.06 -35.70
C GLN A 211 18.62 -5.09 -35.97
N GLN A 212 18.95 -4.22 -35.05
CA GLN A 212 20.11 -3.31 -35.13
C GLN A 212 21.43 -4.09 -35.21
N ALA A 213 21.52 -5.22 -34.49
CA ALA A 213 22.67 -6.13 -34.56
C ALA A 213 22.66 -7.04 -35.81
N GLY A 214 21.73 -6.86 -36.76
CA GLY A 214 21.68 -7.53 -38.04
C GLY A 214 20.99 -8.90 -38.05
N PHE A 215 20.21 -9.26 -37.02
CA PHE A 215 19.50 -10.54 -36.99
C PHE A 215 18.07 -10.44 -36.45
N SER A 216 17.27 -11.46 -36.72
CA SER A 216 15.96 -11.66 -36.12
C SER A 216 16.05 -12.82 -35.13
N PRO A 217 15.64 -12.64 -33.84
CA PRO A 217 15.76 -13.71 -32.87
C PRO A 217 14.84 -14.89 -33.17
N ARG A 218 15.35 -16.10 -33.01
CA ARG A 218 14.56 -17.33 -33.14
C ARG A 218 13.83 -17.58 -31.80
N ILE A 219 12.61 -17.06 -31.65
CA ILE A 219 11.81 -17.21 -30.45
C ILE A 219 11.27 -18.64 -30.42
N VAL A 220 11.69 -19.42 -29.40
CA VAL A 220 11.25 -20.81 -29.20
C VAL A 220 10.19 -20.92 -28.11
N GLN A 221 10.11 -19.93 -27.20
CA GLN A 221 9.13 -19.90 -26.11
C GLN A 221 8.75 -18.48 -25.74
N GLU A 222 7.47 -18.26 -25.46
CA GLU A 222 6.94 -17.04 -24.88
C GLU A 222 6.24 -17.39 -23.56
N VAL A 223 6.75 -16.85 -22.43
CA VAL A 223 6.26 -17.24 -21.10
C VAL A 223 6.24 -16.07 -20.10
N VAL A 224 5.40 -16.19 -19.11
CA VAL A 224 5.34 -15.38 -17.89
C VAL A 224 5.23 -16.34 -16.69
N PRO A 225 5.65 -15.95 -15.50
CA PRO A 225 6.41 -14.73 -15.14
C PRO A 225 7.90 -14.85 -15.44
N GLN A 226 8.67 -13.78 -15.16
CA GLN A 226 10.14 -13.74 -15.32
C GLN A 226 10.87 -14.95 -14.73
N GLN A 227 10.43 -15.46 -13.59
CA GLN A 227 11.01 -16.64 -12.95
C GLN A 227 10.91 -17.90 -13.84
N THR A 228 9.85 -18.01 -14.65
CA THR A 228 9.71 -19.10 -15.61
C THR A 228 10.75 -18.98 -16.74
N ILE A 229 11.00 -17.74 -17.23
CA ILE A 229 12.06 -17.49 -18.22
C ILE A 229 13.41 -17.94 -17.66
N LEU A 230 13.76 -17.49 -16.44
CA LEU A 230 15.00 -17.86 -15.77
C LEU A 230 15.12 -19.40 -15.59
N GLY A 231 14.04 -20.06 -15.22
CA GLY A 231 14.00 -21.51 -15.08
C GLY A 231 14.22 -22.25 -16.41
N LEU A 232 13.64 -21.75 -17.53
CA LEU A 232 13.83 -22.34 -18.85
C LEU A 232 15.25 -22.10 -19.38
N VAL A 233 15.88 -20.96 -19.07
CA VAL A 233 17.29 -20.70 -19.37
C VAL A 233 18.16 -21.67 -18.57
N ALA A 234 17.92 -21.88 -17.29
CA ALA A 234 18.62 -22.87 -16.47
C ALA A 234 18.48 -24.30 -17.04
N ALA A 235 17.36 -24.60 -17.69
CA ALA A 235 17.11 -25.88 -18.37
C ALA A 235 17.70 -25.94 -19.81
N GLU A 236 18.53 -24.97 -20.20
CA GLU A 236 19.20 -24.91 -21.51
C GLU A 236 18.26 -24.85 -22.73
N ILE A 237 17.01 -24.41 -22.55
CA ILE A 237 16.03 -24.28 -23.64
C ILE A 237 16.40 -23.13 -24.58
N GLY A 238 17.09 -22.10 -24.05
CA GLY A 238 17.55 -20.97 -24.81
C GLY A 238 18.09 -19.86 -23.93
N VAL A 239 18.33 -18.69 -24.52
CA VAL A 239 18.80 -17.47 -23.88
C VAL A 239 17.67 -16.44 -23.78
N SER A 240 17.87 -15.37 -23.00
CA SER A 240 16.91 -14.28 -22.93
C SER A 240 17.61 -12.93 -22.75
N LEU A 241 16.85 -11.85 -22.93
CA LEU A 241 17.23 -10.50 -22.52
C LEU A 241 16.20 -10.02 -21.51
N LEU A 242 16.66 -9.66 -20.31
CA LEU A 242 15.79 -9.23 -19.20
C LEU A 242 16.31 -7.93 -18.59
N HIS A 243 15.50 -7.32 -17.74
CA HIS A 243 15.91 -6.21 -16.88
C HIS A 243 17.14 -6.59 -16.05
N ALA A 244 18.07 -5.66 -15.83
CA ALA A 244 19.28 -5.91 -15.03
C ALA A 244 18.98 -6.40 -13.61
N SER A 245 17.85 -5.97 -13.05
CA SER A 245 17.35 -6.44 -11.75
C SER A 245 17.00 -7.93 -11.67
N ALA A 246 16.93 -8.63 -12.81
CA ALA A 246 16.79 -10.09 -12.84
C ALA A 246 17.94 -10.81 -12.12
N SER A 247 19.11 -10.16 -12.02
CA SER A 247 20.28 -10.67 -11.29
C SER A 247 19.99 -10.99 -9.81
N SER A 248 19.11 -10.22 -9.18
CA SER A 248 18.77 -10.41 -7.75
C SER A 248 17.95 -11.68 -7.46
N VAL A 249 17.38 -12.31 -8.50
CA VAL A 249 16.50 -13.49 -8.38
C VAL A 249 16.91 -14.63 -9.31
N ALA A 250 18.11 -14.55 -9.89
CA ALA A 250 18.63 -15.60 -10.77
C ALA A 250 18.84 -16.89 -9.98
N PRO A 251 18.29 -18.04 -10.45
CA PRO A 251 18.55 -19.34 -9.86
C PRO A 251 19.97 -19.85 -10.17
N ALA A 252 20.39 -20.89 -9.51
CA ALA A 252 21.55 -21.67 -9.90
C ALA A 252 21.39 -22.16 -11.35
N GLY A 253 22.49 -22.22 -12.11
CA GLY A 253 22.47 -22.58 -13.53
C GLY A 253 22.18 -21.43 -14.50
N VAL A 254 22.06 -20.18 -13.99
CA VAL A 254 21.86 -18.98 -14.83
C VAL A 254 22.94 -17.94 -14.53
N ILE A 255 23.55 -17.43 -15.58
CA ILE A 255 24.51 -16.33 -15.54
C ILE A 255 23.98 -15.14 -16.33
N LEU A 256 24.04 -13.96 -15.75
CA LEU A 256 23.69 -12.71 -16.41
C LEU A 256 24.96 -11.97 -16.84
N ARG A 257 24.92 -11.40 -18.06
CA ARG A 257 26.05 -10.63 -18.60
C ARG A 257 25.55 -9.29 -19.16
N PRO A 258 26.24 -8.19 -18.85
CA PRO A 258 26.00 -6.90 -19.50
C PRO A 258 26.19 -7.02 -21.03
N LEU A 259 25.44 -6.20 -21.77
CA LEU A 259 25.62 -6.04 -23.21
C LEU A 259 26.66 -4.95 -23.48
N LEU A 260 27.46 -5.12 -24.55
CA LEU A 260 28.42 -4.12 -25.03
C LEU A 260 27.72 -2.93 -25.67
N GLU A 261 26.62 -3.19 -26.36
CA GLU A 261 25.83 -2.16 -27.01
C GLU A 261 25.00 -1.37 -25.98
N PRO A 262 24.79 -0.05 -26.20
CA PRO A 262 23.85 0.71 -25.39
C PRO A 262 22.45 0.06 -25.44
N THR A 263 21.94 -0.31 -24.30
CA THR A 263 20.58 -0.84 -24.18
C THR A 263 19.58 0.29 -23.91
N PRO A 264 18.35 0.19 -24.46
CA PRO A 264 17.32 1.15 -24.10
C PRO A 264 17.03 1.06 -22.59
N GLU A 265 17.01 2.21 -21.95
CA GLU A 265 16.62 2.27 -20.54
C GLU A 265 15.16 1.88 -20.38
N LEU A 266 14.91 0.96 -19.48
CA LEU A 266 13.57 0.55 -19.07
C LEU A 266 13.18 1.33 -17.83
N GLU A 267 12.11 2.09 -17.95
CA GLU A 267 11.62 2.93 -16.86
C GLU A 267 10.66 2.17 -15.97
N LEU A 268 10.81 2.32 -14.65
CA LEU A 268 9.81 2.00 -13.66
C LEU A 268 9.25 3.32 -13.11
N ALA A 269 7.94 3.44 -13.07
CA ALA A 269 7.26 4.62 -12.56
C ALA A 269 6.31 4.26 -11.42
N VAL A 270 6.11 5.21 -10.51
CA VAL A 270 4.95 5.20 -9.63
C VAL A 270 3.81 5.93 -10.33
N ALA A 271 2.63 5.32 -10.34
CA ALA A 271 1.41 5.86 -10.91
C ALA A 271 0.30 5.92 -9.89
N TRP A 272 -0.58 6.95 -9.99
CA TRP A 272 -1.74 7.08 -9.12
C TRP A 272 -2.85 7.87 -9.81
N ASN A 273 -4.07 7.69 -9.32
CA ASN A 273 -5.23 8.47 -9.74
C ASN A 273 -5.22 9.82 -8.98
N PRO A 274 -5.21 11.00 -9.68
CA PRO A 274 -5.20 12.31 -9.03
C PRO A 274 -6.49 12.60 -8.22
N GLU A 275 -7.59 11.91 -8.52
CA GLU A 275 -8.86 12.08 -7.79
C GLU A 275 -8.96 11.22 -6.52
N THR A 276 -7.94 10.42 -6.22
CA THR A 276 -8.00 9.59 -4.99
C THR A 276 -8.04 10.47 -3.74
N THR A 277 -8.97 10.17 -2.86
CA THR A 277 -9.13 10.85 -1.57
C THR A 277 -8.42 10.12 -0.43
N ASN A 278 -7.66 9.06 -0.74
CA ASN A 278 -6.95 8.31 0.29
C ASN A 278 -5.84 9.16 0.95
N PRO A 279 -5.97 9.48 2.25
CA PRO A 279 -5.05 10.40 2.92
C PRO A 279 -3.63 9.85 3.10
N VAL A 280 -3.42 8.56 2.83
CA VAL A 280 -2.12 7.88 2.93
C VAL A 280 -1.26 8.11 1.69
N LEU A 281 -1.85 8.40 0.52
CA LEU A 281 -1.14 8.51 -0.75
C LEU A 281 0.03 9.53 -0.71
N PRO A 282 -0.13 10.76 -0.20
CA PRO A 282 0.99 11.72 -0.15
C PRO A 282 2.18 11.21 0.66
N ALA A 283 1.92 10.53 1.78
CA ALA A 283 2.96 9.93 2.62
C ALA A 283 3.66 8.76 1.90
N PHE A 284 2.92 7.94 1.17
CA PHE A 284 3.47 6.86 0.36
C PHE A 284 4.39 7.41 -0.75
N LEU A 285 3.95 8.41 -1.53
CA LEU A 285 4.75 9.04 -2.59
C LEU A 285 6.04 9.67 -2.04
N ALA A 286 5.97 10.31 -0.87
CA ALA A 286 7.16 10.85 -0.21
C ALA A 286 8.16 9.75 0.14
N ILE A 287 7.70 8.58 0.61
CA ILE A 287 8.55 7.42 0.90
C ILE A 287 9.16 6.85 -0.40
N VAL A 288 8.39 6.76 -1.48
CA VAL A 288 8.90 6.30 -2.78
C VAL A 288 10.05 7.20 -3.22
N ARG A 289 9.88 8.53 -3.22
CA ARG A 289 10.93 9.51 -3.58
C ARG A 289 12.16 9.40 -2.70
N ASP A 290 11.98 9.30 -1.38
CA ASP A 290 13.07 9.15 -0.40
C ASP A 290 13.92 7.89 -0.65
N VAL A 291 13.27 6.78 -0.99
CA VAL A 291 13.93 5.50 -1.29
C VAL A 291 14.66 5.55 -2.63
N THR A 292 14.07 6.16 -3.64
CA THR A 292 14.62 6.15 -5.00
C THR A 292 15.74 7.17 -5.20
N CYS A 293 15.78 8.26 -4.43
CA CYS A 293 16.93 9.16 -4.38
C CYS A 293 18.20 8.51 -3.79
N GLN A 294 18.12 7.34 -3.17
CA GLN A 294 19.22 6.60 -2.55
C GLN A 294 19.64 5.35 -3.36
N LEU A 295 19.06 5.14 -4.56
CA LEU A 295 19.39 4.06 -5.50
C LEU A 295 20.34 4.54 -6.58
#